data_e58631ba8a2e835671bba5236631f5c3
#
_entry.id   e58631ba8a2e835671bba5236631f5c3
#
_cell.length_a   1.000
_cell.length_b   1.000
_cell.length_c   1.000
_cell.angle_alpha   90.00
_cell.angle_beta   90.00
_cell.angle_gamma   90.00
#
_symmetry.space_group_name_H-M   'P 1'
#
loop_
_entity.id
_entity.type
_entity.pdbx_description
1 polymer ?
#
loop_
_entity_poly.entity_id
_entity_poly.type
_entity_poly.pdbx_seq_one_letter_code
_entity_poly.pdbx_strand_id
1 'polypeptide(L)'
;MENEIEKIEKAIEGTKAKIQIQKAENQKLRNSLNEISMNKSNAMKEVQRLKDVNISLENNIKETKQVIQEQNSQEVFDDFMNKLSGELFK
;
A
#
# COMPACT_ATOMS: atom_id res chain seq x y z
N MET A 1 -51.32 19.06 38.64
CA MET A 1 -49.95 18.98 39.16
C MET A 1 -49.38 17.59 38.95
N GLU A 2 -48.17 17.51 38.47
CA GLU A 2 -47.46 16.25 38.37
C GLU A 2 -47.08 15.76 39.76
N ASN A 3 -47.29 14.52 40.06
CA ASN A 3 -46.81 13.89 41.27
C ASN A 3 -45.32 13.45 41.05
N GLU A 4 -44.68 13.04 42.12
CA GLU A 4 -43.25 12.62 42.06
C GLU A 4 -43.06 11.38 41.20
N ILE A 5 -44.01 10.47 41.16
CA ILE A 5 -43.95 9.26 40.33
C ILE A 5 -43.95 9.63 38.85
N GLU A 6 -44.81 10.55 38.43
CA GLU A 6 -44.85 11.02 37.04
C GLU A 6 -43.56 11.70 36.62
N LYS A 7 -42.96 12.48 37.53
CA LYS A 7 -41.64 13.12 37.28
C LYS A 7 -40.54 12.07 37.09
N ILE A 8 -40.54 11.05 37.90
CA ILE A 8 -39.59 9.92 37.80
C ILE A 8 -39.80 9.17 36.51
N GLU A 9 -41.03 8.89 36.14
CA GLU A 9 -41.35 8.21 34.87
C GLU A 9 -40.86 9.00 33.66
N LYS A 10 -41.06 10.32 33.66
CA LYS A 10 -40.55 11.18 32.58
C LYS A 10 -39.03 11.20 32.52
N ALA A 11 -38.37 11.25 33.68
CA ALA A 11 -36.90 11.18 33.74
C ALA A 11 -36.38 9.85 33.20
N ILE A 12 -37.04 8.74 33.52
CA ILE A 12 -36.68 7.42 32.99
C ILE A 12 -36.86 7.38 31.46
N GLU A 13 -37.94 7.90 30.95
CA GLU A 13 -38.21 7.93 29.51
C GLU A 13 -37.15 8.79 28.78
N GLY A 14 -36.78 9.94 29.35
CA GLY A 14 -35.73 10.78 28.82
C GLY A 14 -34.39 10.08 28.82
N THR A 15 -34.05 9.35 29.85
CA THR A 15 -32.82 8.55 29.96
C THR A 15 -32.79 7.42 28.93
N LYS A 16 -33.92 6.72 28.78
CA LYS A 16 -34.05 5.67 27.77
C LYS A 16 -33.80 6.23 26.35
N ALA A 17 -34.38 7.38 26.04
CA ALA A 17 -34.18 8.04 24.74
C ALA A 17 -32.71 8.37 24.50
N LYS A 18 -32.02 8.92 25.51
CA LYS A 18 -30.59 9.24 25.44
C LYS A 18 -29.74 7.99 25.21
N ILE A 19 -30.06 6.89 25.89
CA ILE A 19 -29.37 5.62 25.74
C ILE A 19 -29.53 5.09 24.32
N GLN A 20 -30.71 5.19 23.74
CA GLN A 20 -30.96 4.75 22.36
C GLN A 20 -30.16 5.57 21.35
N ILE A 21 -30.12 6.89 21.53
CA ILE A 21 -29.32 7.78 20.69
C ILE A 21 -27.84 7.39 20.78
N GLN A 22 -27.34 7.17 21.99
CA GLN A 22 -25.95 6.82 22.23
C GLN A 22 -25.58 5.46 21.62
N LYS A 23 -26.49 4.48 21.71
CA LYS A 23 -26.29 3.18 21.07
C LYS A 23 -26.20 3.31 19.55
N ALA A 24 -27.03 4.16 18.94
CA ALA A 24 -27.00 4.41 17.50
C ALA A 24 -25.68 5.08 17.09
N GLU A 25 -25.22 6.08 17.85
CA GLU A 25 -23.94 6.72 17.62
C GLU A 25 -22.76 5.76 17.75
N ASN A 26 -22.80 4.91 18.78
CA ASN A 26 -21.76 3.88 18.99
C ASN A 26 -21.70 2.90 17.82
N GLN A 27 -22.86 2.51 17.30
CA GLN A 27 -22.92 1.62 16.15
C GLN A 27 -22.31 2.29 14.89
N LYS A 28 -22.60 3.55 14.67
CA LYS A 28 -22.00 4.33 13.57
C LYS A 28 -20.49 4.39 13.72
N LEU A 29 -20.01 4.67 14.91
CA LEU A 29 -18.56 4.72 15.18
C LEU A 29 -17.89 3.37 14.94
N ARG A 30 -18.51 2.28 15.35
CA ARG A 30 -18.00 0.93 15.09
C ARG A 30 -17.93 0.64 13.59
N ASN A 31 -18.96 1.00 12.86
CA ASN A 31 -19.00 0.83 11.41
C ASN A 31 -17.88 1.64 10.74
N SER A 32 -17.69 2.88 11.18
CA SER A 32 -16.62 3.76 10.67
C SER A 32 -15.23 3.18 10.98
N LEU A 33 -15.03 2.66 12.19
CA LEU A 33 -13.77 2.03 12.59
C LEU A 33 -13.47 0.79 11.75
N ASN A 34 -14.48 -0.03 11.48
CA ASN A 34 -14.34 -1.21 10.62
C ASN A 34 -13.95 -0.81 9.21
N GLU A 35 -14.59 0.22 8.66
CA GLU A 35 -14.28 0.75 7.33
C GLU A 35 -12.85 1.28 7.25
N ILE A 36 -12.44 2.08 8.24
CA ILE A 36 -11.07 2.61 8.33
C ILE A 36 -10.07 1.46 8.43
N SER A 37 -10.35 0.45 9.24
CA SER A 37 -9.48 -0.72 9.40
C SER A 37 -9.33 -1.48 8.08
N MET A 38 -10.40 -1.67 7.33
CA MET A 38 -10.37 -2.30 6.02
C MET A 38 -9.57 -1.47 5.02
N ASN A 39 -9.79 -0.17 4.99
CA ASN A 39 -9.06 0.75 4.12
C ASN A 39 -7.56 0.74 4.43
N LYS A 40 -7.21 0.75 5.71
CA LYS A 40 -5.82 0.63 6.16
C LYS A 40 -5.19 -0.68 5.68
N SER A 41 -5.88 -1.79 5.85
CA SER A 41 -5.41 -3.10 5.40
C SER A 41 -5.18 -3.13 3.89
N ASN A 42 -6.12 -2.58 3.12
CA ASN A 42 -6.00 -2.50 1.67
C ASN A 42 -4.84 -1.61 1.23
N ALA A 43 -4.65 -0.47 1.91
CA ALA A 43 -3.53 0.44 1.65
C ALA A 43 -2.19 -0.24 1.94
N MET A 44 -2.09 -1.01 3.02
CA MET A 44 -0.87 -1.75 3.38
C MET A 44 -0.54 -2.82 2.34
N LYS A 45 -1.55 -3.51 1.82
CA LYS A 45 -1.38 -4.50 0.75
C LYS A 45 -0.86 -3.83 -0.52
N GLU A 46 -1.40 -2.67 -0.87
CA GLU A 46 -0.98 -1.90 -2.04
C GLU A 46 0.46 -1.41 -1.89
N VAL A 47 0.84 -0.91 -0.71
CA VAL A 47 2.21 -0.50 -0.42
C VAL A 47 3.17 -1.69 -0.59
N GLN A 48 2.80 -2.85 -0.09
CA GLN A 48 3.64 -4.05 -0.23
C GLN A 48 3.77 -4.47 -1.70
N ARG A 49 2.67 -4.43 -2.45
CA ARG A 49 2.68 -4.72 -3.88
C ARG A 49 3.63 -3.78 -4.64
N LEU A 50 3.56 -2.48 -4.34
CA LEU A 50 4.43 -1.48 -4.96
C LEU A 50 5.90 -1.69 -4.59
N LYS A 51 6.20 -2.05 -3.37
CA LYS A 51 7.56 -2.40 -2.93
C LYS A 51 8.10 -3.59 -3.72
N ASP A 52 7.29 -4.63 -3.88
CA ASP A 52 7.68 -5.83 -4.63
C ASP A 52 7.93 -5.50 -6.11
N VAL A 53 7.08 -4.68 -6.71
CA VAL A 53 7.25 -4.20 -8.09
C VAL A 53 8.55 -3.40 -8.22
N ASN A 54 8.84 -2.52 -7.28
CA ASN A 54 10.07 -1.71 -7.30
C ASN A 54 11.31 -2.59 -7.22
N ILE A 55 11.31 -3.62 -6.38
CA ILE A 55 12.43 -4.57 -6.28
C ILE A 55 12.62 -5.30 -7.60
N SER A 56 11.54 -5.76 -8.23
CA SER A 56 11.59 -6.41 -9.54
C SER A 56 12.16 -5.48 -10.61
N LEU A 57 11.73 -4.22 -10.64
CA LEU A 57 12.21 -3.23 -11.59
C LEU A 57 13.70 -2.92 -11.39
N GLU A 58 14.15 -2.79 -10.14
CA GLU A 58 15.55 -2.58 -9.81
C GLU A 58 16.41 -3.74 -10.28
N ASN A 59 15.96 -4.97 -10.07
CA ASN A 59 16.65 -6.17 -10.53
C ASN A 59 16.71 -6.22 -12.06
N ASN A 60 15.63 -5.88 -12.76
CA ASN A 60 15.60 -5.83 -14.21
C ASN A 60 16.57 -4.78 -14.76
N ILE A 61 16.64 -3.61 -14.15
CA ILE A 61 17.59 -2.56 -14.52
C ILE A 61 19.03 -3.06 -14.35
N LYS A 62 19.31 -3.72 -13.23
CA LYS A 62 20.63 -4.26 -12.91
C LYS A 62 21.06 -5.30 -13.95
N GLU A 63 20.18 -6.24 -14.28
CA GLU A 63 20.43 -7.26 -15.30
C GLU A 63 20.64 -6.63 -16.69
N THR A 64 19.82 -5.67 -17.06
CA THR A 64 19.94 -4.95 -18.33
C THR A 64 21.28 -4.23 -18.43
N LYS A 65 21.70 -3.56 -17.36
CA LYS A 65 23.02 -2.90 -17.32
C LYS A 65 24.17 -3.89 -17.50
N GLN A 66 24.07 -5.06 -16.87
CA GLN A 66 25.08 -6.11 -17.02
C GLN A 66 25.17 -6.60 -18.46
N VAL A 67 24.01 -6.86 -19.10
CA VAL A 67 23.96 -7.30 -20.50
C VAL A 67 24.58 -6.26 -21.42
N ILE A 68 24.27 -4.98 -21.22
CA ILE A 68 24.85 -3.89 -22.01
C ILE A 68 26.36 -3.82 -21.83
N GLN A 69 26.86 -3.95 -20.60
CA GLN A 69 28.31 -3.95 -20.34
C GLN A 69 29.00 -5.14 -21.00
N GLU A 70 28.41 -6.33 -20.91
CA GLU A 70 28.95 -7.53 -21.54
C GLU A 70 29.00 -7.39 -23.06
N GLN A 71 27.93 -6.86 -23.67
CA GLN A 71 27.90 -6.61 -25.12
C GLN A 71 28.94 -5.60 -25.53
N ASN A 72 29.08 -4.49 -24.83
CA ASN A 72 30.06 -3.46 -25.12
C ASN A 72 31.50 -4.00 -24.99
N SER A 73 31.76 -4.80 -23.96
CA SER A 73 33.03 -5.45 -23.75
C SER A 73 33.38 -6.41 -24.89
N GLN A 74 32.36 -7.18 -25.35
CA GLN A 74 32.54 -8.11 -26.46
C GLN A 74 32.81 -7.36 -27.78
N GLU A 75 32.09 -6.28 -28.04
CA GLU A 75 32.32 -5.44 -29.23
C GLU A 75 33.75 -4.85 -29.26
N VAL A 76 34.19 -4.33 -28.13
CA VAL A 76 35.57 -3.78 -27.99
C VAL A 76 36.60 -4.88 -28.22
N PHE A 77 36.39 -6.04 -27.67
CA PHE A 77 37.30 -7.18 -27.87
C PHE A 77 37.33 -7.63 -29.34
N ASP A 78 36.17 -7.74 -29.98
CA ASP A 78 36.04 -8.12 -31.37
C ASP A 78 36.75 -7.10 -32.29
N ASP A 79 36.57 -5.82 -32.05
CA ASP A 79 37.25 -4.73 -32.79
C ASP A 79 38.75 -4.84 -32.64
N PHE A 80 39.25 -5.08 -31.42
CA PHE A 80 40.67 -5.27 -31.17
C PHE A 80 41.23 -6.47 -31.94
N MET A 81 40.54 -7.60 -31.90
CA MET A 81 40.96 -8.83 -32.60
C MET A 81 40.97 -8.63 -34.12
N ASN A 82 39.98 -7.92 -34.66
CA ASN A 82 39.90 -7.62 -36.09
C ASN A 82 41.05 -6.74 -36.53
N LYS A 83 41.44 -5.73 -35.77
CA LYS A 83 42.58 -4.88 -36.04
C LYS A 83 43.88 -5.68 -36.00
N LEU A 84 44.02 -6.51 -35.01
CA LEU A 84 45.24 -7.34 -34.86
C LEU A 84 45.39 -8.31 -36.04
N SER A 85 44.32 -8.96 -36.46
CA SER A 85 44.29 -9.84 -37.63
C SER A 85 44.69 -9.08 -38.90
N GLY A 86 44.14 -7.89 -39.10
CA GLY A 86 44.43 -7.04 -40.23
C GLY A 86 45.93 -6.66 -40.30
N GLU A 87 46.56 -6.41 -39.16
CA GLU A 87 48.01 -6.10 -39.11
C GLU A 87 48.87 -7.34 -39.35
N LEU A 88 48.46 -8.50 -38.82
CA LEU A 88 49.25 -9.73 -38.97
C LEU A 88 49.20 -10.29 -40.40
N PHE A 89 48.17 -10.02 -41.16
CA PHE A 89 47.95 -10.55 -42.50
C PHE A 89 48.10 -9.50 -43.60
N LYS A 90 48.68 -8.41 -43.29
CA LYS A 90 49.02 -7.38 -44.28
C LYS A 90 50.07 -7.84 -45.26
#